data_1d7c08327a40d489881b88d8640a5c3f
#
_entry.id   1d7c08327a40d489881b88d8640a5c3f
#
_cell.length_a   1.000
_cell.length_b   1.000
_cell.length_c   1.000
_cell.angle_alpha   90.00
_cell.angle_beta   90.00
_cell.angle_gamma   90.00
#
_symmetry.space_group_name_H-M   'P 1'
#
loop_
_entity.id
_entity.type
_entity.pdbx_description
1 polymer ?
#
loop_
_entity_poly.entity_id
_entity_poly.type
_entity_poly.pdbx_seq_one_letter_code
_entity_poly.pdbx_strand_id
1 'polypeptide(L)'
;TLKSVDTLAGYVSKIESAQQTKADNEALVANNSASIRNEVTQDLGKRITMAKTALTSSAYSGQATRIEGQDAEIELNNATFTSAANNFAINGMTITALAESAETVTLTTSNDYDGIYDTIKKFIKGYNELINEMDKLYNADSSKGYEPLTSDEKKEMSDSEIEDWEKKIKESLLRRDSTLSDVSSAMEEVMGAGYTIGGKTYYLSSFGINTLGYFTAADNEKHAYHIDGDKDDSSTSGNTDILKTMITNEPKTVIDFFQQLNNSLYTKLTEKMGANSMRSIYKAYNDKQMKQEYDDYTSDIAEQEEKLKALQDKWYEKFSAMETALAKLSSKTSAIAGLLG
;
A
#
# COMPACT_ATOMS: atom_id res chain seq x y z
N THR A 1 3.60 27.59 5.59
CA THR A 1 4.68 26.55 5.52
C THR A 1 4.86 25.83 6.85
N LEU A 2 4.89 26.54 7.99
CA LEU A 2 5.06 25.89 9.31
C LEU A 2 3.89 24.94 9.67
N LYS A 3 2.63 25.31 9.42
CA LYS A 3 1.47 24.43 9.69
C LYS A 3 1.44 23.18 8.81
N SER A 4 1.90 23.25 7.56
CA SER A 4 1.97 22.05 6.68
C SER A 4 3.12 21.12 7.07
N VAL A 5 4.19 21.68 7.61
CA VAL A 5 5.34 20.94 8.16
C VAL A 5 4.94 20.24 9.46
N ASP A 6 4.26 20.93 10.37
CA ASP A 6 3.72 20.33 11.61
C ASP A 6 2.69 19.23 11.31
N THR A 7 1.92 19.40 10.23
CA THR A 7 0.96 18.38 9.78
C THR A 7 1.67 17.17 9.21
N LEU A 8 2.74 17.35 8.42
CA LEU A 8 3.54 16.24 7.88
C LEU A 8 4.29 15.51 8.99
N ALA A 9 4.92 16.24 9.90
CA ALA A 9 5.55 15.67 11.10
C ALA A 9 4.53 14.92 11.96
N GLY A 10 3.31 15.45 12.09
CA GLY A 10 2.19 14.78 12.76
C GLY A 10 1.74 13.49 12.06
N TYR A 11 1.76 13.42 10.74
CA TYR A 11 1.49 12.18 10.00
C TYR A 11 2.63 11.17 10.11
N VAL A 12 3.88 11.61 10.03
CA VAL A 12 5.05 10.75 10.25
C VAL A 12 5.01 10.13 11.64
N SER A 13 4.79 10.94 12.68
CA SER A 13 4.66 10.46 14.06
C SER A 13 3.49 9.47 14.24
N LYS A 14 2.36 9.68 13.55
CA LYS A 14 1.24 8.73 13.56
C LYS A 14 1.56 7.41 12.87
N ILE A 15 2.32 7.46 11.76
CA ILE A 15 2.78 6.26 11.06
C ILE A 15 3.78 5.49 11.91
N GLU A 16 4.74 6.17 12.52
CA GLU A 16 5.71 5.55 13.43
C GLU A 16 5.02 4.91 14.65
N SER A 17 4.04 5.61 15.24
CA SER A 17 3.23 5.07 16.33
C SER A 17 2.40 3.87 15.92
N ALA A 18 1.83 3.88 14.71
CA ALA A 18 1.10 2.74 14.15
C ALA A 18 2.01 1.54 13.84
N GLN A 19 3.21 1.78 13.35
CA GLN A 19 4.22 0.74 13.12
C GLN A 19 4.70 0.13 14.43
N GLN A 20 4.93 0.95 15.47
CA GLN A 20 5.28 0.47 16.80
C GLN A 20 4.14 -0.35 17.41
N THR A 21 2.89 0.14 17.33
CA THR A 21 1.71 -0.59 17.81
C THR A 21 1.54 -1.94 17.10
N LYS A 22 1.82 -1.99 15.79
CA LYS A 22 1.81 -3.25 15.03
C LYS A 22 2.87 -4.22 15.54
N ALA A 23 4.10 -3.77 15.73
CA ALA A 23 5.19 -4.60 16.24
C ALA A 23 4.88 -5.11 17.67
N ASP A 24 4.34 -4.25 18.52
CA ASP A 24 3.94 -4.63 19.88
C ASP A 24 2.79 -5.66 19.88
N ASN A 25 1.82 -5.52 18.98
CA ASN A 25 0.75 -6.49 18.80
C ASN A 25 1.25 -7.83 18.23
N GLU A 26 2.17 -7.83 17.28
CA GLU A 26 2.79 -9.05 16.76
C GLU A 26 3.58 -9.78 17.84
N ALA A 27 4.33 -9.05 18.68
CA ALA A 27 5.04 -9.61 19.81
C ALA A 27 4.06 -10.17 20.87
N LEU A 28 2.95 -9.48 21.15
CA LEU A 28 1.91 -9.93 22.08
C LEU A 28 1.23 -11.20 21.57
N VAL A 29 0.90 -11.28 20.28
CA VAL A 29 0.33 -12.49 19.66
C VAL A 29 1.30 -13.65 19.73
N ALA A 30 2.60 -13.44 19.45
CA ALA A 30 3.61 -14.47 19.54
C ALA A 30 3.77 -15.00 20.97
N ASN A 31 3.82 -14.10 21.97
CA ASN A 31 3.94 -14.43 23.38
C ASN A 31 2.71 -15.18 23.89
N ASN A 32 1.50 -14.72 23.56
CA ASN A 32 0.26 -15.37 23.93
C ASN A 32 0.14 -16.76 23.29
N SER A 33 0.54 -16.90 22.03
CA SER A 33 0.55 -18.22 21.35
C SER A 33 1.53 -19.19 21.99
N ALA A 34 2.69 -18.73 22.44
CA ALA A 34 3.67 -19.54 23.16
C ALA A 34 3.15 -19.93 24.57
N SER A 35 2.50 -19.02 25.28
CA SER A 35 1.90 -19.27 26.60
C SER A 35 0.79 -20.33 26.50
N ILE A 36 -0.14 -20.15 25.55
CA ILE A 36 -1.23 -21.09 25.30
C ILE A 36 -0.69 -22.48 24.94
N ARG A 37 0.34 -22.57 24.08
CA ARG A 37 0.97 -23.86 23.76
C ARG A 37 1.56 -24.52 24.99
N ASN A 38 2.24 -23.78 25.84
CA ASN A 38 2.84 -24.30 27.05
C ASN A 38 1.77 -24.79 28.05
N GLU A 39 0.71 -24.04 28.24
CA GLU A 39 -0.41 -24.42 29.10
C GLU A 39 -1.12 -25.70 28.60
N VAL A 40 -1.43 -25.74 27.30
CA VAL A 40 -2.04 -26.90 26.66
C VAL A 40 -1.13 -28.14 26.77
N THR A 41 0.18 -27.97 26.54
CA THR A 41 1.14 -29.07 26.64
C THR A 41 1.27 -29.56 28.07
N GLN A 42 1.28 -28.68 29.06
CA GLN A 42 1.32 -29.05 30.49
C GLN A 42 0.02 -29.75 30.95
N ASP A 43 -1.14 -29.20 30.53
CA ASP A 43 -2.43 -29.82 30.85
C ASP A 43 -2.56 -31.22 30.21
N LEU A 44 -2.17 -31.35 28.94
CA LEU A 44 -2.14 -32.63 28.24
C LEU A 44 -1.20 -33.63 28.93
N GLY A 45 -0.01 -33.18 29.35
CA GLY A 45 0.94 -33.97 30.12
C GLY A 45 0.36 -34.47 31.45
N LYS A 46 -0.31 -33.59 32.19
CA LYS A 46 -1.00 -33.97 33.45
C LYS A 46 -2.11 -34.98 33.20
N ARG A 47 -2.94 -34.79 32.17
CA ARG A 47 -4.04 -35.71 31.82
C ARG A 47 -3.51 -37.06 31.36
N ILE A 48 -2.44 -37.12 30.59
CA ILE A 48 -1.78 -38.37 30.19
C ILE A 48 -1.22 -39.10 31.41
N THR A 49 -0.60 -38.35 32.36
CA THR A 49 -0.08 -38.96 33.59
C THR A 49 -1.20 -39.51 34.45
N MET A 50 -2.30 -38.75 34.63
CA MET A 50 -3.48 -39.24 35.36
C MET A 50 -4.10 -40.45 34.70
N ALA A 51 -4.22 -40.48 33.39
CA ALA A 51 -4.74 -41.61 32.65
C ALA A 51 -3.82 -42.84 32.78
N LYS A 52 -2.49 -42.68 32.71
CA LYS A 52 -1.53 -43.77 32.96
C LYS A 52 -1.62 -44.32 34.37
N THR A 53 -1.75 -43.41 35.38
CA THR A 53 -1.90 -43.80 36.77
C THR A 53 -3.22 -44.56 37.02
N ALA A 54 -4.31 -44.12 36.39
CA ALA A 54 -5.60 -44.81 36.44
C ALA A 54 -5.54 -46.19 35.76
N LEU A 55 -4.82 -46.34 34.65
CA LEU A 55 -4.65 -47.62 33.97
C LEU A 55 -3.78 -48.60 34.76
N THR A 56 -2.82 -48.11 35.56
CA THR A 56 -1.93 -48.95 36.38
C THR A 56 -2.47 -49.21 37.77
N SER A 57 -3.55 -48.57 38.18
CA SER A 57 -4.19 -48.84 39.49
C SER A 57 -4.94 -50.18 39.38
N SER A 58 -4.77 -51.02 40.41
CA SER A 58 -5.33 -52.38 40.48
C SER A 58 -6.89 -52.46 40.48
N ALA A 59 -7.57 -51.28 40.44
CA ALA A 59 -9.03 -51.21 40.30
C ALA A 59 -9.51 -51.43 38.82
N TYR A 60 -8.60 -51.41 37.84
CA TYR A 60 -8.92 -51.63 36.43
C TYR A 60 -8.35 -52.92 35.82
N SER A 61 -7.89 -53.85 36.70
CA SER A 61 -7.42 -55.17 36.22
C SER A 61 -8.60 -56.00 35.75
N GLY A 62 -8.95 -55.93 34.51
CA GLY A 62 -9.74 -56.99 33.93
C GLY A 62 -10.77 -56.66 32.81
N GLN A 63 -11.04 -55.40 32.50
CA GLN A 63 -12.10 -55.09 31.49
C GLN A 63 -11.84 -53.94 30.52
N ALA A 64 -10.64 -53.40 30.44
CA ALA A 64 -10.34 -52.42 29.40
C ALA A 64 -9.79 -53.14 28.16
N THR A 65 -10.64 -53.36 27.19
CA THR A 65 -10.21 -53.78 25.86
C THR A 65 -9.59 -52.57 25.16
N ARG A 66 -8.31 -52.66 24.83
CA ARG A 66 -7.67 -51.65 23.99
C ARG A 66 -8.29 -51.74 22.60
N ILE A 67 -9.02 -50.72 22.21
CA ILE A 67 -9.45 -50.55 20.83
C ILE A 67 -8.28 -49.85 20.12
N GLU A 68 -7.66 -50.54 19.19
CA GLU A 68 -6.64 -49.91 18.34
C GLU A 68 -7.31 -48.87 17.43
N GLY A 69 -6.67 -47.71 17.28
CA GLY A 69 -7.13 -46.70 16.33
C GLY A 69 -7.00 -47.26 14.92
N GLN A 70 -8.00 -47.05 14.11
CA GLN A 70 -8.02 -47.38 12.69
C GLN A 70 -7.89 -46.14 11.87
N ASP A 71 -7.04 -46.18 10.86
CA ASP A 71 -6.93 -45.07 9.89
C ASP A 71 -8.25 -44.93 9.14
N ALA A 72 -8.58 -43.67 8.84
CA ALA A 72 -9.70 -43.38 7.96
C ALA A 72 -9.38 -43.87 6.54
N GLU A 73 -10.35 -44.47 5.88
CA GLU A 73 -10.22 -44.96 4.52
C GLU A 73 -11.35 -44.42 3.63
N ILE A 74 -11.01 -43.95 2.43
CA ILE A 74 -11.97 -43.62 1.39
C ILE A 74 -11.60 -44.31 0.09
N GLU A 75 -12.60 -44.70 -0.66
CA GLU A 75 -12.44 -45.19 -2.03
C GLU A 75 -12.84 -44.08 -3.00
N LEU A 76 -11.95 -43.68 -3.91
CA LEU A 76 -12.21 -42.70 -4.95
C LEU A 76 -11.83 -43.31 -6.31
N ASN A 77 -12.81 -43.43 -7.21
CA ASN A 77 -12.63 -44.01 -8.54
C ASN A 77 -11.94 -45.37 -8.51
N ASN A 78 -12.36 -46.25 -7.60
CA ASN A 78 -11.82 -47.60 -7.37
C ASN A 78 -10.36 -47.61 -6.85
N ALA A 79 -9.85 -46.48 -6.34
CA ALA A 79 -8.57 -46.41 -5.65
C ALA A 79 -8.80 -46.11 -4.17
N THR A 80 -8.17 -46.87 -3.30
CA THR A 80 -8.25 -46.72 -1.84
C THR A 80 -7.20 -45.73 -1.36
N PHE A 81 -7.62 -44.79 -0.54
CA PHE A 81 -6.78 -43.81 0.14
C PHE A 81 -6.97 -43.94 1.64
N THR A 82 -5.87 -43.99 2.38
CA THR A 82 -5.86 -44.08 3.85
C THR A 82 -5.22 -42.87 4.47
N SER A 83 -5.71 -42.43 5.62
CA SER A 83 -5.18 -41.29 6.37
C SER A 83 -5.36 -41.52 7.87
N ALA A 84 -4.35 -41.16 8.65
CA ALA A 84 -4.43 -41.16 10.12
C ALA A 84 -5.41 -40.12 10.69
N ALA A 85 -5.95 -39.26 9.83
CA ALA A 85 -6.99 -38.27 10.15
C ALA A 85 -8.12 -38.37 9.11
N ASN A 86 -9.29 -37.77 9.41
CA ASN A 86 -10.44 -37.80 8.49
C ASN A 86 -10.30 -36.86 7.28
N ASN A 87 -9.10 -36.33 7.02
CA ASN A 87 -8.82 -35.41 5.92
C ASN A 87 -7.91 -36.06 4.88
N PHE A 88 -8.32 -36.01 3.62
CA PHE A 88 -7.61 -36.57 2.48
C PHE A 88 -7.30 -35.45 1.49
N ALA A 89 -6.03 -35.21 1.19
CA ALA A 89 -5.59 -34.26 0.16
C ALA A 89 -5.27 -35.03 -1.13
N ILE A 90 -6.13 -34.96 -2.12
CA ILE A 90 -6.02 -35.70 -3.38
C ILE A 90 -6.17 -34.72 -4.54
N ASN A 91 -5.16 -34.63 -5.40
CA ASN A 91 -5.16 -33.76 -6.60
C ASN A 91 -5.57 -32.31 -6.33
N GLY A 92 -5.10 -31.74 -5.21
CA GLY A 92 -5.39 -30.35 -4.83
C GLY A 92 -6.77 -30.14 -4.17
N MET A 93 -7.56 -31.18 -4.03
CA MET A 93 -8.84 -31.17 -3.32
C MET A 93 -8.67 -31.77 -1.92
N THR A 94 -9.25 -31.13 -0.91
CA THR A 94 -9.31 -31.68 0.46
C THR A 94 -10.69 -32.27 0.71
N ILE A 95 -10.76 -33.56 0.98
CA ILE A 95 -11.99 -34.27 1.33
C ILE A 95 -11.95 -34.55 2.84
N THR A 96 -12.97 -34.12 3.58
CA THR A 96 -13.14 -34.48 4.99
C THR A 96 -14.24 -35.51 5.13
N ALA A 97 -13.88 -36.72 5.58
CA ALA A 97 -14.84 -37.78 5.89
C ALA A 97 -15.49 -37.49 7.25
N LEU A 98 -16.79 -37.22 7.27
CA LEU A 98 -17.56 -36.91 8.48
C LEU A 98 -18.20 -38.15 9.10
N ALA A 99 -18.54 -39.13 8.29
CA ALA A 99 -19.15 -40.39 8.72
C ALA A 99 -18.90 -41.48 7.67
N GLU A 100 -19.07 -42.73 8.08
CA GLU A 100 -19.10 -43.87 7.18
C GLU A 100 -20.36 -43.83 6.32
N SER A 101 -20.22 -44.06 5.02
CA SER A 101 -21.33 -44.12 4.07
C SER A 101 -21.26 -45.44 3.28
N ALA A 102 -22.34 -46.18 3.28
CA ALA A 102 -22.51 -47.37 2.43
C ALA A 102 -22.94 -47.00 0.98
N GLU A 103 -23.30 -45.77 0.74
CA GLU A 103 -23.73 -45.29 -0.56
C GLU A 103 -22.59 -44.52 -1.26
N THR A 104 -22.51 -44.69 -2.59
CA THR A 104 -21.55 -44.00 -3.41
C THR A 104 -21.94 -42.50 -3.50
N VAL A 105 -21.04 -41.62 -3.11
CA VAL A 105 -21.20 -40.19 -3.25
C VAL A 105 -20.49 -39.72 -4.53
N THR A 106 -21.22 -39.08 -5.43
CA THR A 106 -20.63 -38.48 -6.64
C THR A 106 -20.15 -37.07 -6.35
N LEU A 107 -18.86 -36.86 -6.50
CA LEU A 107 -18.26 -35.52 -6.43
C LEU A 107 -18.05 -35.01 -7.86
N THR A 108 -18.66 -33.91 -8.19
CA THR A 108 -18.43 -33.21 -9.46
C THR A 108 -17.56 -32.00 -9.19
N THR A 109 -16.38 -31.96 -9.80
CA THR A 109 -15.52 -30.77 -9.78
C THR A 109 -15.70 -30.02 -11.08
N SER A 110 -15.89 -28.71 -10.99
CA SER A 110 -15.87 -27.80 -12.14
C SER A 110 -14.82 -26.72 -11.90
N ASN A 111 -14.21 -26.27 -12.98
CA ASN A 111 -13.37 -25.09 -12.88
C ASN A 111 -14.23 -23.87 -12.54
N ASP A 112 -13.77 -23.02 -11.65
CA ASP A 112 -14.39 -21.74 -11.33
C ASP A 112 -13.99 -20.68 -12.39
N TYR A 113 -14.60 -20.79 -13.55
CA TYR A 113 -14.33 -19.87 -14.66
C TYR A 113 -14.73 -18.43 -14.35
N ASP A 114 -15.82 -18.24 -13.61
CA ASP A 114 -16.26 -16.90 -13.21
C ASP A 114 -15.30 -16.29 -12.18
N GLY A 115 -14.77 -17.06 -11.24
CA GLY A 115 -13.75 -16.61 -10.29
C GLY A 115 -12.43 -16.22 -10.97
N ILE A 116 -12.02 -16.93 -12.04
CA ILE A 116 -10.86 -16.55 -12.85
C ILE A 116 -11.12 -15.21 -13.53
N TYR A 117 -12.28 -15.05 -14.19
CA TYR A 117 -12.68 -13.83 -14.85
C TYR A 117 -12.70 -12.64 -13.90
N ASP A 118 -13.36 -12.78 -12.75
CA ASP A 118 -13.45 -11.74 -11.73
C ASP A 118 -12.08 -11.34 -11.16
N THR A 119 -11.17 -12.31 -11.02
CA THR A 119 -9.81 -12.03 -10.56
C THR A 119 -9.04 -11.18 -11.57
N ILE A 120 -9.14 -11.52 -12.86
CA ILE A 120 -8.53 -10.76 -13.95
C ILE A 120 -9.15 -9.36 -14.02
N LYS A 121 -10.47 -9.25 -13.96
CA LYS A 121 -11.18 -7.97 -13.96
C LYS A 121 -10.74 -7.06 -12.80
N LYS A 122 -10.61 -7.61 -11.59
CA LYS A 122 -10.09 -6.87 -10.43
C LYS A 122 -8.66 -6.40 -10.64
N PHE A 123 -7.81 -7.24 -11.22
CA PHE A 123 -6.44 -6.87 -11.54
C PHE A 123 -6.39 -5.72 -12.55
N ILE A 124 -7.12 -5.80 -13.66
CA ILE A 124 -7.20 -4.74 -14.69
C ILE A 124 -7.74 -3.44 -14.08
N LYS A 125 -8.80 -3.54 -13.27
CA LYS A 125 -9.34 -2.37 -12.57
C LYS A 125 -8.31 -1.70 -11.66
N GLY A 126 -7.60 -2.47 -10.84
CA GLY A 126 -6.54 -1.93 -9.96
C GLY A 126 -5.39 -1.29 -10.75
N TYR A 127 -4.98 -1.89 -11.88
CA TYR A 127 -4.02 -1.28 -12.78
C TYR A 127 -4.54 0.06 -13.32
N ASN A 128 -5.77 0.10 -13.84
CA ASN A 128 -6.38 1.31 -14.39
C ASN A 128 -6.50 2.44 -13.37
N GLU A 129 -6.95 2.14 -12.15
CA GLU A 129 -7.02 3.13 -11.07
C GLU A 129 -5.65 3.76 -10.80
N LEU A 130 -4.60 2.94 -10.77
CA LEU A 130 -3.26 3.40 -10.51
C LEU A 130 -2.68 4.20 -11.68
N ILE A 131 -2.76 3.69 -12.90
CA ILE A 131 -2.17 4.35 -14.08
C ILE A 131 -2.89 5.67 -14.40
N ASN A 132 -4.22 5.72 -14.25
CA ASN A 132 -5.00 6.94 -14.46
C ASN A 132 -4.66 8.02 -13.43
N GLU A 133 -4.45 7.64 -12.16
CA GLU A 133 -4.02 8.61 -11.16
C GLU A 133 -2.58 9.09 -11.41
N MET A 134 -1.68 8.20 -11.87
CA MET A 134 -0.32 8.59 -12.26
C MET A 134 -0.34 9.55 -13.46
N ASP A 135 -1.14 9.28 -14.48
CA ASP A 135 -1.31 10.15 -15.64
C ASP A 135 -1.87 11.51 -15.24
N LYS A 136 -2.88 11.53 -14.39
CA LYS A 136 -3.48 12.76 -13.84
C LYS A 136 -2.46 13.60 -13.09
N LEU A 137 -1.67 12.99 -12.22
CA LEU A 137 -0.63 13.69 -11.45
C LEU A 137 0.50 14.20 -12.36
N TYR A 138 0.92 13.40 -13.34
CA TYR A 138 1.95 13.78 -14.29
C TYR A 138 1.50 14.91 -15.23
N ASN A 139 0.24 14.92 -15.65
CA ASN A 139 -0.36 15.93 -16.52
C ASN A 139 -1.08 17.06 -15.75
N ALA A 140 -0.92 17.12 -14.44
CA ALA A 140 -1.54 18.16 -13.60
C ALA A 140 -1.26 19.55 -14.12
N ASP A 141 -2.16 20.48 -13.82
CA ASP A 141 -2.02 21.90 -14.16
C ASP A 141 -0.77 22.51 -13.50
N SER A 142 -0.22 23.54 -14.12
CA SER A 142 0.91 24.27 -13.55
C SER A 142 0.46 25.16 -12.40
N SER A 143 1.22 25.13 -11.30
CA SER A 143 1.07 26.11 -10.20
C SER A 143 1.83 27.41 -10.43
N LYS A 144 2.16 27.73 -11.68
CA LYS A 144 2.85 29.00 -11.99
C LYS A 144 2.06 30.20 -11.46
N GLY A 145 2.68 30.98 -10.58
CA GLY A 145 2.03 32.09 -9.90
C GLY A 145 1.45 31.74 -8.53
N TYR A 146 1.55 30.50 -8.11
CA TYR A 146 1.18 30.03 -6.77
C TYR A 146 2.47 29.62 -6.03
N GLU A 147 3.08 30.58 -5.33
CA GLU A 147 4.24 30.31 -4.49
C GLU A 147 3.81 30.03 -3.05
N PRO A 148 4.64 29.35 -2.22
CA PRO A 148 4.32 29.15 -0.81
C PRO A 148 4.06 30.48 -0.11
N LEU A 149 2.89 30.60 0.53
CA LEU A 149 2.48 31.82 1.22
C LEU A 149 3.32 32.07 2.47
N THR A 150 3.77 33.29 2.65
CA THR A 150 4.38 33.77 3.89
C THR A 150 3.34 33.90 5.01
N SER A 151 3.80 34.01 6.26
CA SER A 151 2.90 34.21 7.41
C SER A 151 2.11 35.51 7.33
N ASP A 152 2.63 36.54 6.68
CA ASP A 152 1.94 37.83 6.54
C ASP A 152 0.89 37.79 5.44
N GLU A 153 1.19 37.16 4.28
CA GLU A 153 0.21 36.90 3.22
C GLU A 153 -0.97 36.06 3.71
N LYS A 154 -0.69 35.02 4.52
CA LYS A 154 -1.76 34.22 5.14
C LYS A 154 -2.67 34.98 6.08
N LYS A 155 -2.20 36.07 6.72
CA LYS A 155 -3.04 36.92 7.58
C LYS A 155 -4.02 37.78 6.80
N GLU A 156 -3.71 38.05 5.55
CA GLU A 156 -4.54 38.88 4.65
C GLU A 156 -5.56 38.05 3.87
N MET A 157 -5.50 36.72 3.96
CA MET A 157 -6.36 35.79 3.25
C MET A 157 -7.30 35.05 4.22
N SER A 158 -8.45 34.62 3.73
CA SER A 158 -9.32 33.70 4.45
C SER A 158 -8.75 32.27 4.44
N ASP A 159 -9.16 31.46 5.40
CA ASP A 159 -8.73 30.06 5.50
C ASP A 159 -9.05 29.27 4.20
N SER A 160 -10.19 29.55 3.56
CA SER A 160 -10.58 28.92 2.29
C SER A 160 -9.66 29.31 1.13
N GLU A 161 -9.28 30.59 1.04
CA GLU A 161 -8.35 31.06 0.01
C GLU A 161 -6.96 30.46 0.19
N ILE A 162 -6.49 30.34 1.44
CA ILE A 162 -5.22 29.68 1.76
C ILE A 162 -5.28 28.20 1.35
N GLU A 163 -6.38 27.52 1.66
CA GLU A 163 -6.57 26.10 1.34
C GLU A 163 -6.58 25.85 -0.18
N ASP A 164 -7.30 26.68 -0.93
CA ASP A 164 -7.35 26.61 -2.40
C ASP A 164 -5.98 26.94 -3.02
N TRP A 165 -5.25 27.91 -2.47
CA TRP A 165 -3.91 28.27 -2.91
C TRP A 165 -2.91 27.12 -2.69
N GLU A 166 -2.87 26.58 -1.46
CA GLU A 166 -1.99 25.47 -1.13
C GLU A 166 -2.36 24.20 -1.90
N LYS A 167 -3.64 24.00 -2.21
CA LYS A 167 -4.11 22.89 -3.04
C LYS A 167 -3.54 22.97 -4.44
N LYS A 168 -3.53 24.14 -5.08
CA LYS A 168 -2.93 24.37 -6.40
C LYS A 168 -1.45 23.97 -6.43
N ILE A 169 -0.71 24.35 -5.37
CA ILE A 169 0.71 23.98 -5.25
C ILE A 169 0.84 22.46 -5.12
N LYS A 170 0.06 21.83 -4.23
CA LYS A 170 0.13 20.38 -3.97
C LYS A 170 -0.22 19.54 -5.21
N GLU A 171 -1.28 19.92 -5.93
CA GLU A 171 -1.72 19.23 -7.13
C GLU A 171 -0.67 19.24 -8.25
N SER A 172 0.16 20.27 -8.31
CA SER A 172 1.22 20.41 -9.32
C SER A 172 2.55 19.75 -8.96
N LEU A 173 2.72 19.24 -7.73
CA LEU A 173 4.02 18.75 -7.24
C LEU A 173 4.63 17.63 -8.10
N LEU A 174 3.80 16.76 -8.66
CA LEU A 174 4.22 15.65 -9.50
C LEU A 174 4.06 15.94 -10.99
N ARG A 175 3.76 17.18 -11.34
CA ARG A 175 3.65 17.60 -12.73
C ARG A 175 4.98 17.42 -13.46
N ARG A 176 4.98 16.58 -14.51
CA ARG A 176 6.18 16.24 -15.30
C ARG A 176 7.32 15.65 -14.47
N ASP A 177 6.96 14.99 -13.36
CA ASP A 177 7.93 14.31 -12.52
C ASP A 177 8.53 13.09 -13.23
N SER A 178 9.86 13.02 -13.28
CA SER A 178 10.57 11.96 -13.99
C SER A 178 10.45 10.59 -13.33
N THR A 179 10.39 10.55 -12.00
CA THR A 179 10.26 9.29 -11.24
C THR A 179 8.87 8.69 -11.46
N LEU A 180 7.83 9.54 -11.45
CA LEU A 180 6.46 9.12 -11.75
C LEU A 180 6.36 8.57 -13.17
N SER A 181 6.93 9.30 -14.15
CA SER A 181 6.98 8.87 -15.56
C SER A 181 7.75 7.57 -15.75
N ASP A 182 8.86 7.39 -15.04
CA ASP A 182 9.67 6.17 -15.09
C ASP A 182 8.91 4.94 -14.58
N VAL A 183 8.12 5.10 -13.53
CA VAL A 183 7.32 4.00 -12.96
C VAL A 183 6.13 3.69 -13.87
N SER A 184 5.38 4.71 -14.36
CA SER A 184 4.25 4.49 -15.27
C SER A 184 4.69 3.83 -16.57
N SER A 185 5.77 4.32 -17.19
CA SER A 185 6.32 3.73 -18.42
C SER A 185 6.79 2.27 -18.21
N ALA A 186 7.36 1.97 -17.04
CA ALA A 186 7.75 0.59 -16.71
C ALA A 186 6.54 -0.34 -16.55
N MET A 187 5.42 0.16 -16.00
CA MET A 187 4.17 -0.59 -15.94
C MET A 187 3.57 -0.80 -17.33
N GLU A 188 3.52 0.23 -18.15
CA GLU A 188 3.02 0.17 -19.54
C GLU A 188 3.83 -0.80 -20.40
N GLU A 189 5.17 -0.80 -20.27
CA GLU A 189 6.07 -1.74 -20.96
C GLU A 189 5.69 -3.18 -20.64
N VAL A 190 5.47 -3.52 -19.37
CA VAL A 190 5.10 -4.87 -18.94
C VAL A 190 3.70 -5.25 -19.41
N MET A 191 2.73 -4.34 -19.33
CA MET A 191 1.36 -4.60 -19.76
C MET A 191 1.25 -4.75 -21.29
N GLY A 192 2.09 -4.04 -22.05
CA GLY A 192 2.16 -4.17 -23.50
C GLY A 192 3.03 -5.35 -24.00
N ALA A 193 3.74 -6.03 -23.10
CA ALA A 193 4.64 -7.11 -23.46
C ALA A 193 3.90 -8.39 -23.89
N GLY A 194 4.54 -9.17 -24.76
CA GLY A 194 4.10 -10.51 -25.12
C GLY A 194 4.75 -11.58 -24.26
N TYR A 195 3.96 -12.59 -23.86
CA TYR A 195 4.41 -13.72 -23.04
C TYR A 195 4.25 -15.03 -23.81
N THR A 196 5.28 -15.87 -23.78
CA THR A 196 5.28 -17.15 -24.52
C THR A 196 4.74 -18.29 -23.65
N ILE A 197 3.60 -18.83 -24.07
CA ILE A 197 2.93 -19.95 -23.44
C ILE A 197 2.82 -21.10 -24.43
N GLY A 198 3.35 -22.26 -24.09
CA GLY A 198 3.27 -23.41 -25.00
C GLY A 198 3.91 -23.20 -26.38
N GLY A 199 4.92 -22.31 -26.49
CA GLY A 199 5.60 -21.99 -27.74
C GLY A 199 4.89 -20.92 -28.59
N LYS A 200 3.77 -20.35 -28.14
CA LYS A 200 3.04 -19.27 -28.80
C LYS A 200 3.08 -18.01 -27.94
N THR A 201 3.29 -16.85 -28.55
CA THR A 201 3.28 -15.57 -27.84
C THR A 201 1.87 -14.99 -27.78
N TYR A 202 1.46 -14.61 -26.59
CA TYR A 202 0.19 -13.96 -26.30
C TYR A 202 0.42 -12.57 -25.74
N TYR A 203 -0.53 -11.69 -26.00
CA TYR A 203 -0.62 -10.32 -25.48
C TYR A 203 -1.96 -10.16 -24.78
N LEU A 204 -2.14 -9.10 -24.01
CA LEU A 204 -3.47 -8.78 -23.42
C LEU A 204 -4.55 -8.73 -24.49
N SER A 205 -4.24 -8.17 -25.67
CA SER A 205 -5.15 -8.14 -26.83
C SER A 205 -5.58 -9.53 -27.32
N SER A 206 -4.78 -10.56 -27.10
CA SER A 206 -5.15 -11.95 -27.42
C SER A 206 -6.33 -12.47 -26.60
N PHE A 207 -6.59 -11.82 -25.47
CA PHE A 207 -7.68 -12.12 -24.56
C PHE A 207 -8.81 -11.08 -24.61
N GLY A 208 -8.81 -10.20 -25.64
CA GLY A 208 -9.80 -9.12 -25.75
C GLY A 208 -9.63 -8.03 -24.69
N ILE A 209 -8.40 -7.81 -24.20
CA ILE A 209 -8.09 -6.76 -23.24
C ILE A 209 -7.25 -5.72 -23.95
N ASN A 210 -7.84 -4.55 -24.22
CA ASN A 210 -7.26 -3.53 -25.09
C ASN A 210 -7.37 -2.13 -24.46
N THR A 211 -6.52 -1.21 -24.90
CA THR A 211 -6.75 0.22 -24.66
C THR A 211 -7.76 0.77 -25.67
N LEU A 212 -8.49 1.84 -25.33
CA LEU A 212 -9.49 2.46 -26.25
C LEU A 212 -8.85 3.19 -27.44
N GLY A 213 -7.54 3.29 -27.49
CA GLY A 213 -6.84 4.05 -28.51
C GLY A 213 -6.72 5.54 -28.18
N TYR A 214 -5.61 6.12 -28.61
CA TYR A 214 -5.16 7.45 -28.21
C TYR A 214 -6.15 8.59 -28.51
N PHE A 215 -6.91 8.48 -29.58
CA PHE A 215 -7.87 9.51 -30.00
C PHE A 215 -9.29 9.30 -29.47
N THR A 216 -9.59 8.13 -28.95
CA THR A 216 -10.92 7.75 -28.46
C THR A 216 -10.99 7.79 -26.95
N ALA A 217 -9.87 7.48 -26.27
CA ALA A 217 -9.78 7.52 -24.82
C ALA A 217 -9.92 8.96 -24.30
N ALA A 218 -10.58 9.13 -23.16
CA ALA A 218 -10.57 10.37 -22.41
C ALA A 218 -9.14 10.75 -21.97
N ASP A 219 -8.93 12.02 -21.66
CA ASP A 219 -7.67 12.43 -21.04
C ASP A 219 -7.47 11.67 -19.72
N ASN A 220 -6.25 11.25 -19.47
CA ASN A 220 -5.85 10.40 -18.33
C ASN A 220 -6.43 8.95 -18.34
N GLU A 221 -7.00 8.47 -19.47
CA GLU A 221 -7.44 7.08 -19.66
C GLU A 221 -6.74 6.38 -20.83
N LYS A 222 -5.74 7.03 -21.40
CA LYS A 222 -5.05 6.55 -22.62
C LYS A 222 -4.30 5.24 -22.42
N HIS A 223 -3.88 4.97 -21.19
CA HIS A 223 -3.13 3.77 -20.80
C HIS A 223 -3.99 2.75 -20.04
N ALA A 224 -5.28 3.04 -19.84
CA ALA A 224 -6.23 2.13 -19.22
C ALA A 224 -6.61 0.98 -20.17
N TYR A 225 -6.75 -0.22 -19.62
CA TYR A 225 -7.18 -1.41 -20.35
C TYR A 225 -8.67 -1.70 -20.11
N HIS A 226 -9.35 -2.08 -21.15
CA HIS A 226 -10.76 -2.42 -21.17
C HIS A 226 -10.95 -3.87 -21.62
N ILE A 227 -11.88 -4.58 -20.99
CA ILE A 227 -12.19 -5.97 -21.33
C ILE A 227 -13.34 -5.96 -22.31
N ASP A 228 -13.15 -6.54 -23.49
CA ASP A 228 -14.20 -6.67 -24.50
C ASP A 228 -15.37 -7.50 -23.94
N GLY A 229 -16.59 -6.99 -24.08
CA GLY A 229 -17.83 -7.64 -23.61
C GLY A 229 -18.09 -7.51 -22.11
N ASP A 230 -17.28 -6.76 -21.36
CA ASP A 230 -17.56 -6.46 -19.94
C ASP A 230 -18.82 -5.56 -19.84
N LYS A 231 -19.85 -6.08 -19.18
CA LYS A 231 -21.13 -5.38 -19.03
C LYS A 231 -21.05 -4.12 -18.17
N ASP A 232 -20.04 -4.03 -17.32
CA ASP A 232 -19.82 -2.88 -16.42
C ASP A 232 -19.02 -1.78 -17.11
N ASP A 233 -18.45 -2.03 -18.30
CA ASP A 233 -17.73 -1.06 -19.10
C ASP A 233 -18.56 -0.65 -20.33
N SER A 234 -19.12 0.55 -20.28
CA SER A 234 -19.94 1.08 -21.37
C SER A 234 -19.20 1.23 -22.71
N SER A 235 -17.87 1.33 -22.67
CA SER A 235 -17.04 1.51 -23.87
C SER A 235 -16.87 0.21 -24.66
N THR A 236 -16.93 -0.94 -24.00
CA THR A 236 -16.62 -2.25 -24.60
C THR A 236 -17.70 -3.30 -24.41
N SER A 237 -18.78 -2.98 -23.67
CA SER A 237 -19.87 -3.92 -23.35
C SER A 237 -20.58 -4.53 -24.55
N GLY A 238 -20.53 -3.87 -25.72
CA GLY A 238 -21.10 -4.35 -26.97
C GLY A 238 -20.19 -5.31 -27.76
N ASN A 239 -18.93 -5.48 -27.33
CA ASN A 239 -17.96 -6.33 -28.01
C ASN A 239 -18.15 -7.80 -27.61
N THR A 240 -17.49 -8.70 -28.36
CA THR A 240 -17.48 -10.12 -28.01
C THR A 240 -16.54 -10.38 -26.85
N ASP A 241 -17.01 -11.05 -25.80
CA ASP A 241 -16.21 -11.42 -24.63
C ASP A 241 -15.22 -12.56 -25.00
N ILE A 242 -14.05 -12.16 -25.47
CA ILE A 242 -12.95 -13.08 -25.83
C ILE A 242 -12.35 -13.68 -24.56
N LEU A 243 -12.20 -12.90 -23.47
CA LEU A 243 -11.62 -13.36 -22.22
C LEU A 243 -12.42 -14.54 -21.66
N LYS A 244 -13.75 -14.43 -21.59
CA LYS A 244 -14.61 -15.52 -21.10
C LYS A 244 -14.52 -16.75 -21.99
N THR A 245 -14.42 -16.56 -23.30
CA THR A 245 -14.22 -17.65 -24.26
C THR A 245 -12.89 -18.38 -24.04
N MET A 246 -11.81 -17.64 -23.84
CA MET A 246 -10.49 -18.19 -23.58
C MET A 246 -10.39 -18.90 -22.24
N ILE A 247 -10.98 -18.34 -21.18
CA ILE A 247 -11.06 -18.98 -19.85
C ILE A 247 -11.79 -20.31 -19.93
N THR A 248 -12.85 -20.41 -20.74
CA THR A 248 -13.63 -21.64 -20.89
C THR A 248 -12.88 -22.70 -21.68
N ASN A 249 -12.24 -22.31 -22.78
CA ASN A 249 -11.62 -23.27 -23.72
C ASN A 249 -10.15 -23.59 -23.37
N GLU A 250 -9.41 -22.62 -22.88
CA GLU A 250 -7.97 -22.70 -22.62
C GLU A 250 -7.58 -22.10 -21.25
N PRO A 251 -8.21 -22.52 -20.13
CA PRO A 251 -8.03 -21.87 -18.83
C PRO A 251 -6.57 -21.85 -18.40
N LYS A 252 -5.81 -22.92 -18.69
CA LYS A 252 -4.40 -22.99 -18.35
C LYS A 252 -3.58 -21.92 -19.09
N THR A 253 -3.84 -21.68 -20.36
CA THR A 253 -3.17 -20.65 -21.16
C THR A 253 -3.41 -19.26 -20.55
N VAL A 254 -4.66 -18.97 -20.13
CA VAL A 254 -5.01 -17.71 -19.48
C VAL A 254 -4.27 -17.56 -18.15
N ILE A 255 -4.32 -18.58 -17.29
CA ILE A 255 -3.66 -18.56 -15.99
C ILE A 255 -2.16 -18.38 -16.14
N ASP A 256 -1.50 -19.17 -16.99
CA ASP A 256 -0.05 -19.09 -17.22
C ASP A 256 0.37 -17.70 -17.74
N PHE A 257 -0.45 -17.09 -18.62
CA PHE A 257 -0.21 -15.74 -19.11
C PHE A 257 -0.27 -14.70 -17.98
N PHE A 258 -1.34 -14.68 -17.22
CA PHE A 258 -1.49 -13.70 -16.14
C PHE A 258 -0.51 -13.91 -15.00
N GLN A 259 -0.06 -15.14 -14.75
CA GLN A 259 1.02 -15.41 -13.81
C GLN A 259 2.34 -14.80 -14.30
N GLN A 260 2.71 -14.98 -15.57
CA GLN A 260 3.93 -14.39 -16.13
C GLN A 260 3.85 -12.85 -16.15
N LEU A 261 2.71 -12.29 -16.57
CA LEU A 261 2.46 -10.85 -16.54
C LEU A 261 2.63 -10.28 -15.13
N ASN A 262 1.98 -10.87 -14.14
CA ASN A 262 2.04 -10.43 -12.75
C ASN A 262 3.45 -10.55 -12.16
N ASN A 263 4.16 -11.64 -12.44
CA ASN A 263 5.55 -11.82 -12.01
C ASN A 263 6.48 -10.77 -12.63
N SER A 264 6.28 -10.46 -13.92
CA SER A 264 7.04 -9.43 -14.61
C SER A 264 6.75 -8.05 -14.05
N LEU A 265 5.48 -7.74 -13.77
CA LEU A 265 5.07 -6.48 -13.17
C LEU A 265 5.64 -6.33 -11.75
N TYR A 266 5.53 -7.37 -10.94
CA TYR A 266 6.11 -7.38 -9.59
C TYR A 266 7.63 -7.18 -9.61
N THR A 267 8.34 -7.88 -10.50
CA THR A 267 9.80 -7.76 -10.66
C THR A 267 10.18 -6.35 -11.08
N LYS A 268 9.52 -5.82 -12.10
CA LYS A 268 9.80 -4.47 -12.62
C LYS A 268 9.54 -3.38 -11.59
N LEU A 269 8.42 -3.47 -10.87
CA LEU A 269 8.11 -2.54 -9.79
C LEU A 269 9.08 -2.67 -8.61
N THR A 270 9.47 -3.89 -8.25
CA THR A 270 10.45 -4.12 -7.18
C THR A 270 11.81 -3.54 -7.54
N GLU A 271 12.24 -3.64 -8.80
CA GLU A 271 13.47 -3.00 -9.30
C GLU A 271 13.37 -1.47 -9.17
N LYS A 272 12.25 -0.88 -9.60
CA LYS A 272 12.04 0.57 -9.52
C LYS A 272 11.91 1.08 -8.08
N MET A 273 11.37 0.27 -7.18
CA MET A 273 11.09 0.61 -5.78
C MET A 273 12.04 -0.09 -4.79
N GLY A 274 13.15 -0.64 -5.25
CA GLY A 274 14.15 -1.30 -4.42
C GLY A 274 14.84 -0.34 -3.45
N ALA A 275 15.25 -0.84 -2.28
CA ALA A 275 16.00 -0.06 -1.29
C ALA A 275 17.41 0.28 -1.78
N ASN A 276 17.89 1.49 -1.44
CA ASN A 276 19.27 1.93 -1.61
C ASN A 276 19.70 2.85 -0.45
N SER A 277 20.84 3.52 -0.58
CA SER A 277 21.31 4.46 0.45
C SER A 277 20.39 5.66 0.67
N MET A 278 19.64 6.07 -0.36
CA MET A 278 18.79 7.26 -0.35
C MET A 278 17.29 6.92 -0.24
N ARG A 279 16.92 5.66 -0.44
CA ARG A 279 15.53 5.21 -0.56
C ARG A 279 15.25 3.96 0.26
N SER A 280 14.10 3.94 0.91
CA SER A 280 13.56 2.77 1.61
C SER A 280 12.93 1.78 0.63
N ILE A 281 12.76 0.53 1.05
CA ILE A 281 12.09 -0.49 0.24
C ILE A 281 10.62 -0.10 -0.02
N TYR A 282 10.12 -0.43 -1.21
CA TYR A 282 8.77 -0.11 -1.69
C TYR A 282 8.47 1.40 -1.77
N LYS A 283 9.50 2.20 -1.98
CA LYS A 283 9.36 3.63 -2.27
C LYS A 283 9.87 3.92 -3.69
N ALA A 284 9.17 4.76 -4.43
CA ALA A 284 9.62 5.24 -5.74
C ALA A 284 10.60 6.41 -5.58
N TYR A 285 10.38 7.25 -4.59
CA TYR A 285 11.18 8.44 -4.30
C TYR A 285 12.27 8.17 -3.25
N ASN A 286 13.29 9.03 -3.22
CA ASN A 286 14.40 8.97 -2.27
C ASN A 286 13.98 9.54 -0.90
N ASP A 287 13.09 8.85 -0.21
CA ASP A 287 12.48 9.27 1.06
C ASP A 287 13.50 9.60 2.17
N LYS A 288 14.62 8.88 2.24
CA LYS A 288 15.67 9.15 3.21
C LYS A 288 16.44 10.44 2.89
N GLN A 289 16.73 10.68 1.61
CA GLN A 289 17.35 11.90 1.16
C GLN A 289 16.41 13.09 1.38
N MET A 290 15.14 12.95 0.99
CA MET A 290 14.13 14.00 1.20
C MET A 290 13.97 14.35 2.69
N LYS A 291 14.02 13.33 3.57
CA LYS A 291 13.98 13.57 5.01
C LYS A 291 15.21 14.35 5.48
N GLN A 292 16.40 13.99 5.03
CA GLN A 292 17.62 14.69 5.39
C GLN A 292 17.59 16.15 4.92
N GLU A 293 17.23 16.38 3.66
CA GLU A 293 17.08 17.74 3.10
C GLU A 293 16.04 18.57 3.88
N TYR A 294 14.94 17.94 4.28
CA TYR A 294 13.94 18.59 5.13
C TYR A 294 14.49 19.00 6.50
N ASP A 295 15.24 18.11 7.16
CA ASP A 295 15.85 18.37 8.46
C ASP A 295 16.92 19.51 8.33
N ASP A 296 17.71 19.49 7.25
CA ASP A 296 18.72 20.50 6.93
C ASP A 296 18.04 21.87 6.69
N TYR A 297 17.01 21.95 5.84
CA TYR A 297 16.26 23.21 5.61
C TYR A 297 15.58 23.73 6.88
N THR A 298 15.08 22.86 7.74
CA THR A 298 14.48 23.25 9.01
C THR A 298 15.51 23.91 9.93
N SER A 299 16.72 23.35 9.96
CA SER A 299 17.86 23.90 10.72
C SER A 299 18.30 25.25 10.15
N ASP A 300 18.41 25.36 8.81
CA ASP A 300 18.79 26.59 8.14
C ASP A 300 17.76 27.71 8.38
N ILE A 301 16.48 27.39 8.35
CA ILE A 301 15.41 28.36 8.66
C ILE A 301 15.57 28.87 10.09
N ALA A 302 15.75 27.98 11.07
CA ALA A 302 15.94 28.38 12.46
C ALA A 302 17.17 29.29 12.65
N GLU A 303 18.28 28.98 11.97
CA GLU A 303 19.49 29.83 11.99
C GLU A 303 19.23 31.24 11.37
N GLN A 304 18.49 31.31 10.25
CA GLN A 304 18.16 32.59 9.63
C GLN A 304 17.18 33.41 10.49
N GLU A 305 16.22 32.76 11.16
CA GLU A 305 15.31 33.43 12.11
C GLU A 305 16.09 34.04 13.29
N GLU A 306 17.09 33.32 13.82
CA GLU A 306 17.96 33.84 14.89
C GLU A 306 18.76 35.04 14.40
N LYS A 307 19.36 34.97 13.20
CA LYS A 307 20.08 36.10 12.58
C LYS A 307 19.18 37.29 12.35
N LEU A 308 17.96 37.08 11.88
CA LEU A 308 16.96 38.12 11.67
C LEU A 308 16.62 38.82 13.00
N LYS A 309 16.37 38.02 14.05
CA LYS A 309 16.11 38.54 15.39
C LYS A 309 17.26 39.38 15.92
N ALA A 310 18.47 38.89 15.82
CA ALA A 310 19.68 39.66 16.23
C ALA A 310 19.83 40.98 15.45
N LEU A 311 19.48 40.99 14.14
CA LEU A 311 19.49 42.17 13.33
C LEU A 311 18.40 43.17 13.77
N GLN A 312 17.19 42.68 14.05
CA GLN A 312 16.09 43.49 14.59
C GLN A 312 16.47 44.14 15.92
N ASP A 313 17.02 43.35 16.86
CA ASP A 313 17.45 43.87 18.17
C ASP A 313 18.51 44.97 18.02
N LYS A 314 19.49 44.75 17.13
CA LYS A 314 20.51 45.77 16.81
C LYS A 314 19.91 47.07 16.25
N TRP A 315 18.87 46.99 15.42
CA TRP A 315 18.19 48.15 14.90
C TRP A 315 17.35 48.83 15.98
N TYR A 316 16.66 48.11 16.85
CA TYR A 316 15.94 48.63 17.99
C TYR A 316 16.88 49.42 18.95
N GLU A 317 18.05 48.86 19.25
CA GLU A 317 19.08 49.53 20.05
C GLU A 317 19.50 50.87 19.40
N LYS A 318 19.75 50.88 18.08
CA LYS A 318 20.11 52.08 17.35
C LYS A 318 19.00 53.13 17.37
N PHE A 319 17.76 52.73 17.16
CA PHE A 319 16.60 53.63 17.22
C PHE A 319 16.42 54.21 18.62
N SER A 320 16.52 53.39 19.66
CA SER A 320 16.42 53.85 21.04
C SER A 320 17.55 54.84 21.41
N ALA A 321 18.77 54.59 20.94
CA ALA A 321 19.89 55.50 21.12
C ALA A 321 19.65 56.84 20.38
N MET A 322 19.09 56.76 19.15
CA MET A 322 18.74 57.98 18.39
C MET A 322 17.61 58.78 19.07
N GLU A 323 16.57 58.12 19.55
CA GLU A 323 15.47 58.76 20.30
C GLU A 323 16.00 59.44 21.56
N THR A 324 16.88 58.79 22.28
CA THR A 324 17.53 59.33 23.46
C THR A 324 18.37 60.57 23.11
N ALA A 325 19.12 60.54 22.01
CA ALA A 325 19.91 61.68 21.55
C ALA A 325 19.02 62.86 21.09
N LEU A 326 17.92 62.56 20.38
CA LEU A 326 16.93 63.58 19.97
C LEU A 326 16.24 64.21 21.20
N ALA A 327 15.86 63.44 22.19
CA ALA A 327 15.29 63.95 23.43
C ALA A 327 16.24 64.90 24.17
N LYS A 328 17.53 64.51 24.25
CA LYS A 328 18.59 65.36 24.82
C LYS A 328 18.78 66.64 24.01
N LEU A 329 18.75 66.59 22.68
CA LEU A 329 18.86 67.71 21.80
C LEU A 329 17.67 68.66 21.99
N SER A 330 16.44 68.14 21.99
CA SER A 330 15.19 68.90 22.24
C SER A 330 15.23 69.57 23.59
N SER A 331 15.67 68.91 24.64
CA SER A 331 15.82 69.47 25.99
C SER A 331 16.83 70.67 26.00
N LYS A 332 17.97 70.50 25.33
CA LYS A 332 18.98 71.57 25.19
C LYS A 332 18.45 72.75 24.39
N THR A 333 17.71 72.46 23.31
CA THR A 333 17.10 73.52 22.49
C THR A 333 16.06 74.32 23.30
N SER A 334 15.22 73.63 24.09
CA SER A 334 14.25 74.25 24.98
C SER A 334 14.92 75.11 26.07
N ALA A 335 16.03 74.60 26.65
CA ALA A 335 16.80 75.39 27.63
C ALA A 335 17.42 76.66 27.01
N ILE A 336 17.93 76.56 25.80
CA ILE A 336 18.46 77.76 25.09
C ILE A 336 17.33 78.73 24.76
N ALA A 337 16.19 78.23 24.28
CA ALA A 337 15.02 79.14 24.01
C ALA A 337 14.52 79.80 25.30
N GLY A 338 14.55 79.15 26.45
CA GLY A 338 14.20 79.75 27.73
C GLY A 338 15.25 80.75 28.28
N LEU A 339 16.47 80.78 27.73
CA LEU A 339 17.52 81.71 28.09
C LEU A 339 17.50 82.94 27.19
N LEU A 340 16.88 82.90 26.02
CA LEU A 340 16.82 83.95 25.01
C LEU A 340 15.49 84.68 24.96
N GLY A 341 14.47 84.22 25.62
CA GLY A 341 13.13 84.78 25.78
C GLY A 341 12.83 85.09 27.18
#